data_5f771a366c81968bf0abdd69189ed8a6
#
_entry.id   5f771a366c81968bf0abdd69189ed8a6
#
_cell.length_a   1.000
_cell.length_b   1.000
_cell.length_c   1.000
_cell.angle_alpha   90.00
_cell.angle_beta   90.00
_cell.angle_gamma   90.00
#
_symmetry.space_group_name_H-M   'P 1'
#
loop_
_entity.id
_entity.type
_entity.pdbx_description
1 polymer ?
#
loop_
_entity_poly.entity_id
_entity_poly.type
_entity_poly.pdbx_seq_one_letter_code
_entity_poly.pdbx_strand_id
1 'polypeptide(L)'
;MPPLRIKHFPISRTAAIFRXXXXXXXLPISPDADYVYICENNTIYGTKYKKLPNTKGKTLVADVSSCFLSEPVNVSDYGIIYGGVQKNIGPAGMVISIIRDDLITDDVLPGTPTMMKFKTHADAGSLYNTPNCYCIYMCGKVFKWLKKMGGLEVMKQRNEEKAKLLYDFLDQSKLFKGTVVPEDRSLMNVPFITGNADLDAKFVKESKEAGLENLKGHRTVGGMRASIYNAMPKEGVETLVAFMKKFEEENL
;
A
#
# COMPACT_ATOMS: atom_id res chain seq x y z
N MET A 1 3.92 19.18 29.56
CA MET A 1 4.22 18.01 28.73
C MET A 1 5.28 18.39 27.69
N PRO A 2 6.28 17.54 27.44
CA PRO A 2 7.21 17.82 26.35
C PRO A 2 6.48 17.76 25.02
N PRO A 3 6.91 18.53 24.01
CA PRO A 3 6.25 18.52 22.70
C PRO A 3 6.37 17.15 22.04
N LEU A 4 5.31 16.73 21.37
CA LEU A 4 5.29 15.51 20.55
C LEU A 4 6.44 15.56 19.55
N ARG A 5 7.36 14.63 19.67
CA ARG A 5 8.49 14.53 18.74
C ARG A 5 8.20 13.48 17.69
N ILE A 6 7.77 13.95 16.53
CA ILE A 6 7.68 13.10 15.34
C ILE A 6 9.09 12.95 14.80
N LYS A 7 9.72 11.81 15.01
CA LYS A 7 10.98 11.52 14.34
C LYS A 7 10.67 10.85 13.01
N HIS A 8 10.80 11.62 11.95
CA HIS A 8 10.84 11.05 10.61
C HIS A 8 12.14 10.29 10.46
N PHE A 9 12.06 8.99 10.26
CA PHE A 9 13.22 8.23 9.81
C PHE A 9 13.47 8.63 8.35
N PRO A 10 14.63 9.21 8.04
CA PRO A 10 14.88 9.56 6.65
C PRO A 10 14.86 8.30 5.79
N ILE A 11 13.95 8.29 4.84
CA ILE A 11 13.92 7.27 3.79
C ILE A 11 15.15 7.57 2.92
N SER A 12 16.23 6.82 3.13
CA SER A 12 17.41 7.08 2.32
C SER A 12 17.17 6.62 0.87
N ARG A 13 17.81 7.30 -0.06
CA ARG A 13 17.55 7.21 -1.49
C ARG A 13 18.06 5.94 -2.19
N THR A 14 18.62 4.98 -1.46
CA THR A 14 19.16 3.76 -2.07
C THR A 14 18.22 2.58 -1.80
N ALA A 15 17.80 1.93 -2.87
CA ALA A 15 16.89 0.76 -2.83
C ALA A 15 17.44 -0.40 -1.99
N ALA A 16 18.75 -0.42 -1.75
CA ALA A 16 19.41 -1.43 -0.91
C ALA A 16 19.05 -1.31 0.59
N ILE A 17 18.33 -0.29 0.98
CA ILE A 17 18.14 0.04 2.39
C ILE A 17 16.84 -0.54 2.94
N PHE A 18 15.95 -1.05 2.09
CA PHE A 18 14.73 -1.70 2.56
C PHE A 18 14.92 -3.21 2.77
N ARG A 19 16.10 -3.63 3.20
CA ARG A 19 16.28 -4.91 3.91
C ARG A 19 15.72 -4.82 5.30
N UNK A 20 14.84 -4.31 5.26
CA UNK A 20 14.33 -4.06 6.53
C UNK A 20 13.23 -4.90 6.94
N UNK A 21 12.97 -5.41 6.08
CA UNK A 21 11.86 -6.14 6.41
C UNK A 21 12.15 -7.28 7.28
N UNK A 22 12.97 -7.79 6.99
CA UNK A 22 13.19 -8.91 7.75
C UNK A 22 13.68 -8.62 9.11
N UNK A 23 14.09 -7.73 9.14
CA UNK A 23 14.53 -7.47 10.40
C UNK A 23 13.66 -6.50 11.12
N UNK A 24 12.73 -6.63 10.91
CA UNK A 24 11.81 -5.85 11.57
C UNK A 24 11.95 -5.78 13.08
N UNK A 25 12.61 -6.45 13.41
CA UNK A 25 12.93 -6.43 14.77
C UNK A 25 14.01 -5.52 15.19
N UNK A 26 14.56 -5.15 14.37
CA UNK A 26 15.66 -4.28 14.62
C UNK A 26 15.43 -2.84 14.23
N LEU A 27 14.30 -2.52 14.16
CA LEU A 27 14.09 -1.11 13.91
C LEU A 27 14.65 -0.32 15.08
N PRO A 28 15.42 0.76 14.80
CA PRO A 28 16.02 1.56 15.89
C PRO A 28 14.98 2.55 16.46
N ILE A 29 14.03 2.02 17.19
CA ILE A 29 12.95 2.81 17.79
C ILE A 29 13.53 3.58 18.98
N SER A 30 13.36 4.90 18.95
CA SER A 30 13.81 5.77 20.05
C SER A 30 13.04 5.45 21.33
N PRO A 31 13.73 5.34 22.48
CA PRO A 31 13.02 5.12 23.74
C PRO A 31 12.02 6.24 24.08
N ASP A 32 12.27 7.45 23.61
CA ASP A 32 11.41 8.62 23.84
C ASP A 32 10.33 8.82 22.75
N ALA A 33 10.18 7.87 21.84
CA ALA A 33 9.12 7.96 20.82
C ALA A 33 7.74 7.74 21.46
N ASP A 34 6.76 8.52 21.05
CA ASP A 34 5.37 8.35 21.52
C ASP A 34 4.69 7.18 20.82
N TYR A 35 5.02 6.95 19.55
CA TYR A 35 4.46 5.87 18.74
C TYR A 35 5.42 5.48 17.62
N VAL A 36 5.13 4.35 16.98
CA VAL A 36 5.83 3.88 15.78
C VAL A 36 4.89 4.02 14.60
N TYR A 37 5.34 4.69 13.54
CA TYR A 37 4.55 4.86 12.32
C TYR A 37 5.14 4.04 11.19
N ILE A 38 4.28 3.31 10.46
CA ILE A 38 4.70 2.60 9.26
C ILE A 38 3.73 2.90 8.10
N CYS A 39 4.27 2.91 6.89
CA CYS A 39 3.48 2.75 5.67
C CYS A 39 3.55 1.25 5.35
N GLU A 40 2.50 0.51 5.65
CA GLU A 40 2.55 -0.96 5.63
C GLU A 40 2.82 -1.53 4.25
N ASN A 41 2.28 -0.88 3.21
CA ASN A 41 2.57 -1.21 1.81
C ASN A 41 3.02 0.06 1.09
N ASN A 42 4.26 0.09 0.64
CA ASN A 42 4.80 1.26 -0.05
C ASN A 42 4.48 1.19 -1.54
N THR A 43 3.56 2.04 -1.98
CA THR A 43 3.08 2.10 -3.37
C THR A 43 4.18 2.39 -4.39
N ILE A 44 5.16 3.23 -3.99
CA ILE A 44 6.21 3.71 -4.90
C ILE A 44 7.28 2.64 -5.11
N TYR A 45 7.76 2.07 -3.99
CA TYR A 45 8.87 1.11 -4.02
C TYR A 45 8.40 -0.35 -4.12
N GLY A 46 7.10 -0.62 -4.00
CA GLY A 46 6.56 -1.97 -4.14
C GLY A 46 6.91 -2.91 -2.99
N THR A 47 7.18 -2.36 -1.81
CA THR A 47 7.51 -3.17 -0.63
C THR A 47 6.33 -3.27 0.32
N LYS A 48 6.23 -4.38 1.06
CA LYS A 48 5.19 -4.58 2.08
C LYS A 48 5.80 -5.25 3.31
N TYR A 49 5.38 -4.79 4.49
CA TYR A 49 5.69 -5.49 5.74
C TYR A 49 4.93 -6.83 5.76
N LYS A 50 5.66 -7.94 5.70
CA LYS A 50 5.08 -9.28 5.83
C LYS A 50 4.83 -9.65 7.30
N LYS A 51 5.58 -9.02 8.19
CA LYS A 51 5.43 -9.14 9.64
C LYS A 51 5.55 -7.74 10.23
N LEU A 52 4.69 -7.44 11.19
CA LEU A 52 4.73 -6.15 11.86
C LEU A 52 6.04 -6.00 12.63
N PRO A 53 6.60 -4.79 12.67
CA PRO A 53 7.83 -4.55 13.43
C PRO A 53 7.57 -4.70 14.94
N ASN A 54 8.59 -5.13 15.67
CA ASN A 54 8.54 -5.10 17.14
C ASN A 54 8.62 -3.63 17.58
N THR A 55 7.51 -3.09 18.04
CA THR A 55 7.40 -1.68 18.44
C THR A 55 7.98 -1.40 19.81
N LYS A 56 8.46 -2.42 20.53
CA LYS A 56 8.97 -2.32 21.90
C LYS A 56 7.94 -1.71 22.86
N GLY A 57 6.67 -2.10 22.65
CA GLY A 57 5.55 -1.64 23.48
C GLY A 57 4.98 -0.28 23.08
N LYS A 58 5.51 0.37 22.05
CA LYS A 58 4.95 1.64 21.56
C LYS A 58 3.73 1.38 20.69
N THR A 59 2.78 2.31 20.70
CA THR A 59 1.59 2.29 19.84
C THR A 59 2.00 2.21 18.38
N LEU A 60 1.43 1.25 17.63
CA LEU A 60 1.67 1.14 16.20
C LEU A 60 0.60 1.91 15.41
N VAL A 61 1.03 2.80 14.54
CA VAL A 61 0.18 3.57 13.63
C VAL A 61 0.54 3.14 12.20
N ALA A 62 -0.44 2.67 11.43
CA ALA A 62 -0.18 2.15 10.10
C ALA A 62 -1.02 2.85 9.03
N ASP A 63 -0.36 3.36 7.98
CA ASP A 63 -1.01 3.74 6.74
C ASP A 63 -1.14 2.47 5.88
N VAL A 64 -2.38 2.05 5.63
CA VAL A 64 -2.67 0.87 4.81
C VAL A 64 -3.32 1.24 3.48
N SER A 65 -3.25 2.49 3.05
CA SER A 65 -3.97 3.00 1.88
C SER A 65 -3.84 2.09 0.65
N SER A 66 -2.66 1.53 0.39
CA SER A 66 -2.45 0.72 -0.81
C SER A 66 -2.53 -0.79 -0.58
N CYS A 67 -2.91 -1.23 0.64
CA CYS A 67 -3.18 -2.65 0.91
C CYS A 67 -4.45 -2.86 1.75
N PHE A 68 -5.27 -1.81 1.92
CA PHE A 68 -6.47 -1.89 2.75
C PHE A 68 -7.39 -3.01 2.25
N LEU A 69 -7.76 -3.93 3.14
CA LEU A 69 -8.61 -5.09 2.85
C LEU A 69 -8.06 -5.99 1.72
N SER A 70 -6.74 -6.05 1.56
CA SER A 70 -6.12 -6.99 0.60
C SER A 70 -5.90 -8.37 1.21
N GLU A 71 -5.92 -8.47 2.53
CA GLU A 71 -5.74 -9.70 3.30
C GLU A 71 -6.27 -9.51 4.72
N PRO A 72 -6.47 -10.61 5.48
CA PRO A 72 -6.87 -10.49 6.89
C PRO A 72 -5.75 -9.85 7.72
N VAL A 73 -6.14 -9.03 8.70
CA VAL A 73 -5.21 -8.48 9.69
C VAL A 73 -5.83 -8.61 11.08
N ASN A 74 -5.01 -8.75 12.09
CA ASN A 74 -5.47 -8.68 13.48
C ASN A 74 -5.42 -7.22 13.92
N VAL A 75 -6.57 -6.56 13.96
CA VAL A 75 -6.65 -5.12 14.28
C VAL A 75 -6.12 -4.80 15.68
N SER A 76 -6.12 -5.79 16.60
CA SER A 76 -5.63 -5.59 17.96
C SER A 76 -4.11 -5.36 18.03
N ASP A 77 -3.38 -5.65 16.96
CA ASP A 77 -1.92 -5.42 16.92
C ASP A 77 -1.58 -3.94 16.69
N TYR A 78 -2.59 -3.11 16.45
CA TYR A 78 -2.40 -1.69 16.11
C TYR A 78 -3.08 -0.79 17.13
N GLY A 79 -2.57 0.43 17.25
CA GLY A 79 -3.32 1.50 17.90
C GLY A 79 -4.18 2.25 16.90
N ILE A 80 -3.63 2.50 15.70
CA ILE A 80 -4.38 3.18 14.63
C ILE A 80 -4.03 2.52 13.30
N ILE A 81 -5.07 2.15 12.54
CA ILE A 81 -4.97 1.76 11.13
C ILE A 81 -5.75 2.81 10.35
N TYR A 82 -5.17 3.39 9.32
CA TYR A 82 -5.93 4.28 8.46
C TYR A 82 -5.54 4.12 6.99
N GLY A 83 -6.46 4.51 6.11
CA GLY A 83 -6.14 4.47 4.70
C GLY A 83 -7.09 5.30 3.86
N GLY A 84 -6.53 5.98 2.86
CA GLY A 84 -7.30 6.60 1.79
C GLY A 84 -7.94 5.50 0.94
N VAL A 85 -9.25 5.62 0.69
CA VAL A 85 -10.02 4.54 0.07
C VAL A 85 -9.72 4.37 -1.43
N GLN A 86 -9.16 5.41 -2.08
CA GLN A 86 -9.08 5.52 -3.55
C GLN A 86 -8.18 4.50 -4.23
N LYS A 87 -7.37 3.76 -3.48
CA LYS A 87 -6.49 2.76 -4.09
C LYS A 87 -7.16 1.39 -4.18
N ASN A 88 -7.79 0.94 -3.09
CA ASN A 88 -8.22 -0.46 -3.01
C ASN A 88 -9.69 -0.67 -2.65
N ILE A 89 -10.38 0.32 -2.08
CA ILE A 89 -11.71 0.08 -1.50
C ILE A 89 -12.79 1.09 -1.86
N GLY A 90 -12.49 2.09 -2.70
CA GLY A 90 -13.52 3.06 -3.12
C GLY A 90 -12.97 4.18 -3.98
N PRO A 91 -13.79 5.18 -4.30
CA PRO A 91 -13.34 6.37 -5.02
C PRO A 91 -12.62 7.37 -4.11
N ALA A 92 -11.85 8.27 -4.70
CA ALA A 92 -11.16 9.33 -3.94
C ALA A 92 -12.14 10.21 -3.18
N GLY A 93 -11.78 10.63 -1.97
CA GLY A 93 -12.57 11.60 -1.21
C GLY A 93 -12.88 11.21 0.23
N MET A 94 -12.31 10.09 0.71
CA MET A 94 -12.55 9.62 2.08
C MET A 94 -11.33 8.88 2.62
N VAL A 95 -11.16 8.96 3.92
CA VAL A 95 -10.22 8.13 4.69
C VAL A 95 -11.03 7.32 5.69
N ILE A 96 -10.69 6.06 5.87
CA ILE A 96 -11.24 5.24 6.97
C ILE A 96 -10.12 5.10 8.00
N SER A 97 -10.47 5.33 9.27
CA SER A 97 -9.57 5.14 10.41
C SER A 97 -10.19 4.15 11.39
N ILE A 98 -9.42 3.16 11.81
CA ILE A 98 -9.78 2.21 12.86
C ILE A 98 -8.84 2.55 14.02
N ILE A 99 -9.41 2.97 15.13
CA ILE A 99 -8.65 3.55 16.24
C ILE A 99 -8.99 2.82 17.53
N ARG A 100 -7.98 2.42 18.27
CA ARG A 100 -8.17 1.78 19.58
C ARG A 100 -8.79 2.78 20.55
N ASP A 101 -9.78 2.34 21.31
CA ASP A 101 -10.64 3.22 22.12
C ASP A 101 -9.85 4.09 23.11
N ASP A 102 -8.77 3.55 23.70
CA ASP A 102 -7.96 4.29 24.67
C ASP A 102 -7.20 5.48 24.05
N LEU A 103 -7.17 5.56 22.71
CA LEU A 103 -6.53 6.68 22.00
C LEU A 103 -7.53 7.78 21.63
N ILE A 104 -8.81 7.57 21.89
CA ILE A 104 -9.89 8.53 21.59
C ILE A 104 -10.17 9.33 22.88
N THR A 105 -9.38 10.36 23.12
CA THR A 105 -9.43 11.11 24.38
C THR A 105 -9.52 12.63 24.15
N ASP A 106 -9.75 13.36 25.25
CA ASP A 106 -9.69 14.82 25.26
C ASP A 106 -8.27 15.34 25.54
N ASP A 107 -7.32 14.44 25.88
CA ASP A 107 -5.93 14.82 26.12
C ASP A 107 -5.21 15.06 24.79
N VAL A 108 -5.34 16.26 24.28
CA VAL A 108 -4.76 16.68 22.99
C VAL A 108 -3.83 17.87 23.20
N LEU A 109 -2.92 18.10 22.29
CA LEU A 109 -2.00 19.23 22.36
C LEU A 109 -2.79 20.56 22.40
N PRO A 110 -2.35 21.54 23.20
CA PRO A 110 -2.96 22.85 23.18
C PRO A 110 -3.00 23.43 21.77
N GLY A 111 -4.14 23.99 21.39
CA GLY A 111 -4.33 24.56 20.05
C GLY A 111 -4.71 23.54 18.96
N THR A 112 -4.89 22.27 19.31
CA THR A 112 -5.35 21.27 18.31
C THR A 112 -6.69 21.66 17.73
N PRO A 113 -6.80 21.89 16.41
CA PRO A 113 -8.07 22.22 15.78
C PRO A 113 -9.13 21.13 16.01
N THR A 114 -10.38 21.52 16.11
CA THR A 114 -11.52 20.62 16.36
C THR A 114 -11.50 19.42 15.40
N MET A 115 -11.29 19.66 14.11
CA MET A 115 -11.34 18.59 13.09
C MET A 115 -10.14 17.65 13.15
N MET A 116 -9.13 17.95 13.95
CA MET A 116 -7.95 17.06 14.14
C MET A 116 -8.05 16.23 15.42
N LYS A 117 -9.15 16.32 16.14
CA LYS A 117 -9.40 15.52 17.35
C LYS A 117 -10.21 14.29 16.98
N PHE A 118 -9.68 13.10 17.23
CA PHE A 118 -10.41 11.86 16.94
C PHE A 118 -11.72 11.79 17.68
N LYS A 119 -11.75 12.31 18.92
CA LYS A 119 -12.96 12.31 19.76
C LYS A 119 -14.09 13.12 19.10
N THR A 120 -13.80 14.24 18.44
CA THR A 120 -14.82 15.02 17.72
C THR A 120 -15.57 14.14 16.72
N HIS A 121 -14.83 13.32 15.99
CA HIS A 121 -15.43 12.44 14.97
C HIS A 121 -16.15 11.24 15.61
N ALA A 122 -15.52 10.64 16.64
CA ALA A 122 -16.08 9.46 17.30
C ALA A 122 -17.42 9.79 17.98
N ASP A 123 -17.47 10.86 18.76
CA ASP A 123 -18.69 11.28 19.47
C ASP A 123 -19.84 11.61 18.51
N ALA A 124 -19.51 12.06 17.31
CA ALA A 124 -20.50 12.40 16.29
C ALA A 124 -20.78 11.24 15.31
N GLY A 125 -20.31 10.04 15.58
CA GLY A 125 -20.49 8.88 14.69
C GLY A 125 -19.95 9.14 13.27
N SER A 126 -18.86 9.88 13.18
CA SER A 126 -18.22 10.33 11.92
C SER A 126 -19.08 11.32 11.11
N LEU A 127 -20.09 11.93 11.74
CA LEU A 127 -21.02 12.87 11.10
C LEU A 127 -20.92 14.27 11.71
N TYR A 128 -19.78 14.65 12.24
CA TYR A 128 -19.59 15.99 12.80
C TYR A 128 -19.86 17.07 11.75
N ASN A 129 -19.48 16.81 10.50
CA ASN A 129 -19.85 17.64 9.35
C ASN A 129 -20.52 16.75 8.29
N THR A 130 -21.13 17.35 7.29
CA THR A 130 -21.76 16.62 6.18
C THR A 130 -20.73 15.72 5.51
N PRO A 131 -20.96 14.40 5.46
CA PRO A 131 -19.98 13.47 4.92
C PRO A 131 -20.05 13.38 3.40
N ASN A 132 -19.01 12.80 2.80
CA ASN A 132 -19.01 12.47 1.38
C ASN A 132 -19.86 11.21 1.16
N CYS A 133 -21.17 11.41 1.04
CA CYS A 133 -22.16 10.31 0.94
C CYS A 133 -21.86 9.36 -0.21
N TYR A 134 -21.44 9.89 -1.36
CA TYR A 134 -21.12 9.06 -2.53
C TYR A 134 -19.96 8.09 -2.23
N CYS A 135 -18.86 8.62 -1.64
CA CYS A 135 -17.73 7.76 -1.29
C CYS A 135 -18.12 6.68 -0.28
N ILE A 136 -18.89 7.05 0.74
CA ILE A 136 -19.37 6.09 1.76
C ILE A 136 -20.21 4.99 1.08
N TYR A 137 -21.14 5.38 0.23
CA TYR A 137 -22.02 4.44 -0.49
C TYR A 137 -21.18 3.48 -1.35
N MET A 138 -20.23 4.00 -2.11
CA MET A 138 -19.39 3.18 -2.98
C MET A 138 -18.47 2.23 -2.19
N CYS A 139 -17.90 2.71 -1.08
CA CYS A 139 -17.12 1.81 -0.20
C CYS A 139 -18.02 0.68 0.34
N GLY A 140 -19.25 1.02 0.72
CA GLY A 140 -20.23 0.01 1.14
C GLY A 140 -20.48 -1.04 0.07
N LYS A 141 -20.53 -0.64 -1.22
CA LYS A 141 -20.67 -1.60 -2.34
C LYS A 141 -19.43 -2.50 -2.45
N VAL A 142 -18.24 -1.92 -2.30
CA VAL A 142 -16.98 -2.69 -2.33
C VAL A 142 -16.93 -3.69 -1.18
N PHE A 143 -17.34 -3.28 0.03
CA PHE A 143 -17.37 -4.19 1.19
C PHE A 143 -18.33 -5.36 0.94
N LYS A 144 -19.52 -5.11 0.36
CA LYS A 144 -20.49 -6.16 0.00
C LYS A 144 -19.89 -7.09 -1.06
N TRP A 145 -19.19 -6.53 -2.05
CA TRP A 145 -18.50 -7.32 -3.07
C TRP A 145 -17.43 -8.22 -2.43
N LEU A 146 -16.58 -7.67 -1.55
CA LEU A 146 -15.55 -8.47 -0.85
C LEU A 146 -16.18 -9.63 -0.07
N LYS A 147 -17.27 -9.37 0.65
CA LYS A 147 -17.99 -10.43 1.38
C LYS A 147 -18.54 -11.49 0.42
N LYS A 148 -19.15 -11.07 -0.68
CA LYS A 148 -19.69 -11.98 -1.70
C LYS A 148 -18.60 -12.83 -2.36
N MET A 149 -17.39 -12.27 -2.50
CA MET A 149 -16.25 -12.99 -3.09
C MET A 149 -15.63 -14.04 -2.14
N GLY A 150 -16.09 -14.13 -0.91
CA GLY A 150 -15.60 -15.09 0.07
C GLY A 150 -14.76 -14.48 1.19
N GLY A 151 -14.74 -13.14 1.28
CA GLY A 151 -14.03 -12.42 2.35
C GLY A 151 -12.55 -12.25 2.09
N LEU A 152 -11.83 -11.85 3.14
CA LEU A 152 -10.42 -11.45 3.00
C LEU A 152 -9.47 -12.63 2.81
N GLU A 153 -9.82 -13.83 3.28
CA GLU A 153 -9.01 -15.03 3.05
C GLU A 153 -8.95 -15.36 1.55
N VAL A 154 -10.12 -15.36 0.90
CA VAL A 154 -10.20 -15.60 -0.54
C VAL A 154 -9.53 -14.46 -1.32
N MET A 155 -9.73 -13.22 -0.87
CA MET A 155 -9.09 -12.07 -1.54
C MET A 155 -7.56 -12.16 -1.46
N LYS A 156 -7.02 -12.55 -0.31
CA LYS A 156 -5.58 -12.77 -0.12
C LYS A 156 -5.07 -13.79 -1.14
N GLN A 157 -5.74 -14.95 -1.23
CA GLN A 157 -5.36 -16.01 -2.17
C GLN A 157 -5.34 -15.47 -3.62
N ARG A 158 -6.39 -14.76 -4.02
CA ARG A 158 -6.46 -14.15 -5.37
C ARG A 158 -5.32 -13.17 -5.61
N ASN A 159 -4.99 -12.35 -4.62
CA ASN A 159 -3.91 -11.39 -4.73
C ASN A 159 -2.55 -12.08 -4.84
N GLU A 160 -2.34 -13.16 -4.08
CA GLU A 160 -1.13 -13.97 -4.16
C GLU A 160 -0.99 -14.61 -5.55
N GLU A 161 -2.07 -15.19 -6.09
CA GLU A 161 -2.08 -15.80 -7.43
C GLU A 161 -1.72 -14.77 -8.51
N LYS A 162 -2.33 -13.59 -8.48
CA LYS A 162 -2.06 -12.51 -9.43
C LYS A 162 -0.59 -12.05 -9.36
N ALA A 163 -0.14 -11.76 -8.15
CA ALA A 163 1.22 -11.27 -7.93
C ALA A 163 2.25 -12.32 -8.36
N LYS A 164 1.98 -13.58 -8.04
CA LYS A 164 2.86 -14.70 -8.43
C LYS A 164 3.06 -14.77 -9.95
N LEU A 165 1.98 -14.62 -10.74
CA LEU A 165 2.09 -14.64 -12.22
C LEU A 165 3.10 -13.60 -12.71
N LEU A 166 3.02 -12.39 -12.20
CA LEU A 166 3.90 -11.32 -12.66
C LEU A 166 5.33 -11.49 -12.12
N TYR A 167 5.47 -11.85 -10.83
CA TYR A 167 6.81 -12.04 -10.25
C TYR A 167 7.54 -13.24 -10.84
N ASP A 168 6.84 -14.36 -11.11
CA ASP A 168 7.46 -15.54 -11.76
C ASP A 168 8.03 -15.15 -13.13
N PHE A 169 7.29 -14.33 -13.89
CA PHE A 169 7.81 -13.84 -15.18
C PHE A 169 9.02 -12.94 -14.96
N LEU A 170 8.94 -11.96 -14.06
CA LEU A 170 10.05 -11.03 -13.80
C LEU A 170 11.32 -11.74 -13.34
N ASP A 171 11.18 -12.82 -12.56
CA ASP A 171 12.32 -13.57 -12.04
C ASP A 171 13.02 -14.41 -13.13
N GLN A 172 12.33 -14.70 -14.24
CA GLN A 172 12.85 -15.49 -15.36
C GLN A 172 13.23 -14.62 -16.56
N SER A 173 12.74 -13.40 -16.64
CA SER A 173 12.92 -12.51 -17.78
C SER A 173 14.40 -12.13 -17.98
N LYS A 174 14.83 -12.09 -19.23
CA LYS A 174 16.18 -11.63 -19.62
C LYS A 174 16.21 -10.10 -19.76
N LEU A 175 15.05 -9.48 -20.02
CA LEU A 175 14.94 -8.04 -20.24
C LEU A 175 14.42 -7.30 -18.99
N PHE A 176 13.34 -7.81 -18.40
CA PHE A 176 12.68 -7.12 -17.26
C PHE A 176 13.21 -7.62 -15.93
N LYS A 177 13.34 -6.70 -14.98
CA LYS A 177 13.79 -7.04 -13.61
C LYS A 177 12.90 -6.37 -12.59
N GLY A 178 12.37 -7.16 -11.64
CA GLY A 178 11.70 -6.62 -10.47
C GLY A 178 12.71 -5.88 -9.58
N THR A 179 12.29 -4.78 -8.98
CA THR A 179 13.20 -3.95 -8.19
C THR A 179 13.19 -4.28 -6.69
N VAL A 180 12.39 -5.28 -6.28
CA VAL A 180 12.17 -5.61 -4.86
C VAL A 180 12.61 -7.04 -4.58
N VAL A 181 13.36 -7.23 -3.49
CA VAL A 181 13.76 -8.56 -3.04
C VAL A 181 12.52 -9.41 -2.70
N PRO A 182 12.54 -10.72 -2.96
CA PRO A 182 11.32 -11.55 -2.85
C PRO A 182 10.59 -11.47 -1.52
N GLU A 183 11.33 -11.41 -0.41
CA GLU A 183 10.74 -11.39 0.94
C GLU A 183 9.96 -10.11 1.23
N ASP A 184 10.24 -9.00 0.53
CA ASP A 184 9.59 -7.71 0.78
C ASP A 184 8.56 -7.34 -0.29
N ARG A 185 8.29 -8.20 -1.27
CA ARG A 185 7.42 -7.90 -2.42
C ARG A 185 5.99 -7.62 -2.01
N SER A 186 5.45 -6.51 -2.53
CA SER A 186 4.04 -6.15 -2.41
C SER A 186 3.17 -7.04 -3.32
N LEU A 187 1.97 -7.41 -2.86
CA LEU A 187 0.97 -8.06 -3.71
C LEU A 187 0.13 -7.05 -4.50
N MET A 188 0.29 -5.74 -4.19
CA MET A 188 -0.54 -4.67 -4.77
C MET A 188 0.20 -3.83 -5.81
N ASN A 189 1.52 -3.63 -5.62
CA ASN A 189 2.30 -2.70 -6.44
C ASN A 189 3.62 -3.37 -6.82
N VAL A 190 3.78 -3.66 -8.09
CA VAL A 190 4.93 -4.41 -8.62
C VAL A 190 5.76 -3.48 -9.52
N PRO A 191 6.83 -2.86 -8.99
CA PRO A 191 7.73 -2.06 -9.82
C PRO A 191 8.75 -2.94 -10.55
N PHE A 192 9.08 -2.53 -11.78
CA PHE A 192 10.06 -3.25 -12.60
C PHE A 192 10.73 -2.29 -13.59
N ILE A 193 11.86 -2.70 -14.14
CA ILE A 193 12.66 -1.92 -15.09
C ILE A 193 13.23 -2.86 -16.15
N THR A 194 13.70 -2.28 -17.27
CA THR A 194 14.54 -3.00 -18.23
C THR A 194 16.04 -2.72 -17.99
N GLY A 195 16.33 -1.68 -17.22
CA GLY A 195 17.70 -1.21 -17.04
C GLY A 195 18.14 -0.22 -18.13
N ASN A 196 17.27 0.07 -19.09
CA ASN A 196 17.52 1.02 -20.17
C ASN A 196 16.33 1.98 -20.23
N ALA A 197 16.56 3.26 -20.01
CA ALA A 197 15.52 4.27 -19.93
C ALA A 197 14.72 4.44 -21.23
N ASP A 198 15.37 4.24 -22.38
CA ASP A 198 14.70 4.34 -23.67
C ASP A 198 13.75 3.16 -23.88
N LEU A 199 14.17 1.94 -23.49
CA LEU A 199 13.29 0.78 -23.52
C LEU A 199 12.14 0.88 -22.51
N ASP A 200 12.39 1.43 -21.31
CA ASP A 200 11.32 1.70 -20.35
C ASP A 200 10.27 2.63 -20.97
N ALA A 201 10.72 3.72 -21.63
CA ALA A 201 9.83 4.68 -22.27
C ALA A 201 9.08 4.05 -23.45
N LYS A 202 9.76 3.25 -24.27
CA LYS A 202 9.16 2.49 -25.39
C LYS A 202 8.08 1.55 -24.86
N PHE A 203 8.38 0.77 -23.81
CA PHE A 203 7.42 -0.16 -23.19
C PHE A 203 6.18 0.59 -22.72
N VAL A 204 6.35 1.71 -22.01
CA VAL A 204 5.21 2.50 -21.49
C VAL A 204 4.33 2.99 -22.65
N LYS A 205 4.93 3.44 -23.75
CA LYS A 205 4.18 3.91 -24.91
C LYS A 205 3.40 2.76 -25.58
N GLU A 206 4.09 1.68 -25.90
CA GLU A 206 3.49 0.54 -26.63
C GLU A 206 2.45 -0.20 -25.80
N SER A 207 2.70 -0.34 -24.47
CA SER A 207 1.71 -0.95 -23.57
C SER A 207 0.42 -0.14 -23.57
N LYS A 208 0.53 1.19 -23.54
CA LYS A 208 -0.65 2.06 -23.58
C LYS A 208 -1.42 1.89 -24.91
N GLU A 209 -0.70 1.83 -26.02
CA GLU A 209 -1.31 1.59 -27.35
C GLU A 209 -2.01 0.22 -27.40
N ALA A 210 -1.51 -0.75 -26.62
CA ALA A 210 -2.13 -2.08 -26.51
C ALA A 210 -3.26 -2.12 -25.45
N GLY A 211 -3.64 -0.98 -24.87
CA GLY A 211 -4.73 -0.90 -23.88
C GLY A 211 -4.32 -1.20 -22.45
N LEU A 212 -3.01 -1.28 -22.18
CA LEU A 212 -2.49 -1.50 -20.82
C LEU A 212 -2.12 -0.14 -20.20
N GLU A 213 -3.04 0.40 -19.44
CA GLU A 213 -2.97 1.78 -18.94
C GLU A 213 -2.17 1.88 -17.62
N ASN A 214 -1.55 3.04 -17.42
CA ASN A 214 -0.95 3.47 -16.15
C ASN A 214 0.23 2.60 -15.66
N LEU A 215 1.02 2.06 -16.59
CA LEU A 215 2.20 1.25 -16.26
C LEU A 215 3.46 2.07 -15.99
N LYS A 216 3.45 3.38 -16.31
CA LYS A 216 4.60 4.25 -16.03
C LYS A 216 4.90 4.29 -14.52
N GLY A 217 6.16 4.13 -14.17
CA GLY A 217 6.60 4.19 -12.78
C GLY A 217 6.52 5.59 -12.18
N HIS A 218 6.68 5.68 -10.87
CA HIS A 218 6.61 6.97 -10.18
C HIS A 218 7.78 7.85 -10.60
N ARG A 219 7.52 9.17 -10.72
CA ARG A 219 8.52 10.15 -11.20
C ARG A 219 9.84 10.16 -10.41
N THR A 220 9.82 9.72 -9.14
CA THR A 220 11.02 9.72 -8.30
C THR A 220 11.90 8.49 -8.49
N VAL A 221 11.37 7.39 -9.06
CA VAL A 221 12.11 6.14 -9.22
C VAL A 221 12.23 5.69 -10.67
N GLY A 222 11.37 6.20 -11.56
CA GLY A 222 11.39 5.82 -12.98
C GLY A 222 10.83 4.43 -13.22
N GLY A 223 11.19 3.85 -14.36
CA GLY A 223 10.78 2.51 -14.75
C GLY A 223 9.27 2.35 -14.93
N MET A 224 8.79 1.16 -14.65
CA MET A 224 7.37 0.80 -14.75
C MET A 224 6.84 0.30 -13.39
N ARG A 225 5.52 0.32 -13.23
CA ARG A 225 4.87 -0.21 -12.04
C ARG A 225 3.47 -0.72 -12.38
N ALA A 226 3.22 -1.99 -12.16
CA ALA A 226 1.87 -2.55 -12.24
C ALA A 226 1.20 -2.42 -10.88
N SER A 227 0.03 -1.77 -10.84
CA SER A 227 -0.80 -1.66 -9.63
C SER A 227 -1.98 -2.63 -9.79
N ILE A 228 -1.88 -3.78 -9.14
CA ILE A 228 -2.79 -4.92 -9.33
C ILE A 228 -3.70 -5.11 -8.11
N TYR A 229 -4.36 -4.03 -7.72
CA TYR A 229 -5.26 -3.98 -6.55
C TYR A 229 -6.34 -5.07 -6.59
N ASN A 230 -7.10 -5.18 -5.49
CA ASN A 230 -8.13 -6.22 -5.32
C ASN A 230 -9.04 -6.40 -6.55
N ALA A 231 -9.44 -5.29 -7.17
CA ALA A 231 -10.40 -5.32 -8.27
C ALA A 231 -9.78 -5.72 -9.62
N MET A 232 -8.44 -5.75 -9.73
CA MET A 232 -7.78 -6.20 -10.96
C MET A 232 -8.04 -7.69 -11.13
N PRO A 233 -8.68 -8.13 -12.23
CA PRO A 233 -8.86 -9.56 -12.45
C PRO A 233 -7.55 -10.23 -12.85
N LYS A 234 -7.48 -11.55 -12.67
CA LYS A 234 -6.30 -12.34 -13.01
C LYS A 234 -5.94 -12.17 -14.49
N GLU A 235 -6.96 -12.15 -15.33
CA GLU A 235 -6.82 -12.02 -16.78
C GLU A 235 -6.11 -10.72 -17.17
N GLY A 236 -6.29 -9.64 -16.41
CA GLY A 236 -5.56 -8.40 -16.64
C GLY A 236 -4.05 -8.55 -16.42
N VAL A 237 -3.67 -9.33 -15.41
CA VAL A 237 -2.25 -9.61 -15.16
C VAL A 237 -1.70 -10.58 -16.22
N GLU A 238 -2.48 -11.58 -16.61
CA GLU A 238 -2.10 -12.50 -17.70
C GLU A 238 -1.86 -11.73 -19.01
N THR A 239 -2.73 -10.77 -19.34
CA THR A 239 -2.59 -9.92 -20.52
C THR A 239 -1.29 -9.10 -20.45
N LEU A 240 -0.97 -8.54 -19.27
CA LEU A 240 0.28 -7.81 -19.08
C LEU A 240 1.49 -8.72 -19.29
N VAL A 241 1.49 -9.91 -18.69
CA VAL A 241 2.61 -10.85 -18.82
C VAL A 241 2.78 -11.29 -20.28
N ALA A 242 1.67 -11.55 -20.98
CA ALA A 242 1.72 -11.91 -22.42
C ALA A 242 2.34 -10.77 -23.25
N PHE A 243 1.94 -9.53 -22.99
CA PHE A 243 2.51 -8.35 -23.64
C PHE A 243 4.00 -8.22 -23.34
N MET A 244 4.40 -8.40 -22.07
CA MET A 244 5.81 -8.31 -21.66
C MET A 244 6.68 -9.36 -22.37
N LYS A 245 6.18 -10.60 -22.51
CA LYS A 245 6.90 -11.68 -23.22
C LYS A 245 7.13 -11.28 -24.69
N LYS A 246 6.08 -10.81 -25.37
CA LYS A 246 6.20 -10.35 -26.75
C LYS A 246 7.19 -9.20 -26.87
N PHE A 247 7.09 -8.20 -26.00
CA PHE A 247 8.01 -7.06 -26.01
C PHE A 247 9.47 -7.52 -25.79
N GLU A 248 9.68 -8.46 -24.87
CA GLU A 248 11.01 -9.04 -24.61
C GLU A 248 11.56 -9.71 -25.88
N GLU A 249 10.79 -10.53 -26.56
CA GLU A 249 11.20 -11.20 -27.81
C GLU A 249 11.58 -10.22 -28.91
N GLU A 250 10.89 -9.08 -28.98
CA GLU A 250 11.12 -8.06 -30.01
C GLU A 250 12.29 -7.10 -29.69
N ASN A 251 12.82 -7.12 -28.46
CA ASN A 251 13.81 -6.14 -28.01
C ASN A 251 15.05 -6.77 -27.37
N LEU A 252 15.24 -8.10 -27.50
CA LEU A 252 16.48 -8.79 -27.18
C LEU A 252 17.29 -8.98 -28.46
#